data_8219a6d21529417a172d451a93478c31
#
_entry.id   8219a6d21529417a172d451a93478c31
#
_cell.length_a   1.000
_cell.length_b   1.000
_cell.length_c   1.000
_cell.angle_alpha   90.00
_cell.angle_beta   90.00
_cell.angle_gamma   90.00
#
_symmetry.space_group_name_H-M   'P 1'
#
loop_
_entity.id
_entity.type
_entity.pdbx_description
1 polymer ?
#
loop_
_entity_poly.entity_id
_entity_poly.type
_entity_poly.pdbx_seq_one_letter_code
_entity_poly.pdbx_strand_id
1 'polypeptide(L)'
;MNVFNHKRPLRRDNYDLAGALLEFLDRMKAQGQGEAAPCEPDRFALLLTGPAALRKVPGIPGAMGADTLFLCSRDGGDAAAVREHCRKLYSADDAAGLAAFAEKEYNTQNDYTQFRSFWKGRPCFDMSALDARGKFLFTACKDFAELLAPIAGRKGFLAFDCAERLGMWRAALAAGIITEEEFWQKVRPLASAASDRYDSFLEYAAGYLCGACYDMFRGQMAEEGKVDKEEMRRYVELNCRVLEQLLTGPWRAAAWYKRPPKQYKLSPGQLKPVLTGYEGGDKVACIASDRITVDGMPVGYLYREAPLDPNAPDSGWRIFAGDESPDYMADAAHFEFYHLNTICNYDDSILELLNAPAPAAFRRAGDGWQQEER
;
A
#
# COMPACT_ATOMS: atom_id res chain seq x y z
N MET A 1 -10.45 -9.70 34.13
CA MET A 1 -10.15 -8.41 34.77
C MET A 1 -10.05 -7.36 33.69
N ASN A 2 -11.06 -6.48 33.60
CA ASN A 2 -11.21 -5.47 32.55
C ASN A 2 -10.22 -4.31 32.76
N VAL A 3 -9.34 -4.08 31.77
CA VAL A 3 -8.36 -2.97 31.78
C VAL A 3 -8.57 -2.03 30.57
N PHE A 4 -9.80 -1.78 30.16
CA PHE A 4 -10.09 -0.70 29.18
C PHE A 4 -11.29 0.11 29.65
N ASN A 5 -11.05 0.98 30.64
CA ASN A 5 -12.05 1.97 31.00
C ASN A 5 -11.36 3.30 31.39
N HIS A 6 -10.77 3.98 30.41
CA HIS A 6 -10.49 5.40 30.50
C HIS A 6 -11.28 6.13 29.41
N LYS A 7 -12.60 6.19 29.62
CA LYS A 7 -13.43 7.20 28.95
C LYS A 7 -13.04 8.57 29.51
N ARG A 8 -12.18 9.31 28.81
CA ARG A 8 -12.14 10.77 28.97
C ARG A 8 -13.46 11.30 28.42
N PRO A 9 -14.24 12.08 29.19
CA PRO A 9 -15.46 12.68 28.67
C PRO A 9 -15.08 13.68 27.58
N LEU A 10 -15.38 13.35 26.33
CA LEU A 10 -15.35 14.30 25.23
C LEU A 10 -16.38 15.39 25.54
N ARG A 11 -15.95 16.65 25.53
CA ARG A 11 -16.81 17.81 25.80
C ARG A 11 -17.95 17.86 24.78
N ARG A 12 -19.16 18.23 25.23
CA ARG A 12 -20.45 18.20 24.51
C ARG A 12 -20.54 18.96 23.18
N ASP A 13 -19.48 19.62 22.71
CA ASP A 13 -19.45 20.39 21.46
C ASP A 13 -18.64 19.74 20.34
N ASN A 14 -18.31 18.46 20.43
CA ASN A 14 -17.50 17.80 19.43
C ASN A 14 -18.40 16.99 18.49
N TYR A 15 -18.33 17.31 17.20
CA TYR A 15 -18.69 16.37 16.13
C TYR A 15 -17.98 15.05 16.41
N ASP A 16 -18.79 14.01 16.67
CA ASP A 16 -18.26 12.66 16.90
C ASP A 16 -17.90 12.04 15.56
N LEU A 17 -16.69 12.35 15.08
CA LEU A 17 -16.17 11.85 13.82
C LEU A 17 -16.18 10.32 13.79
N ALA A 18 -15.66 9.66 14.82
CA ALA A 18 -15.58 8.21 14.86
C ALA A 18 -16.97 7.57 14.87
N GLY A 19 -17.91 8.15 15.63
CA GLY A 19 -19.31 7.73 15.62
C GLY A 19 -19.96 7.86 14.27
N ALA A 20 -19.76 8.98 13.56
CA ALA A 20 -20.30 9.20 12.22
C ALA A 20 -19.76 8.20 11.19
N LEU A 21 -18.45 7.88 11.24
CA LEU A 21 -17.85 6.88 10.37
C LEU A 21 -18.40 5.47 10.66
N LEU A 22 -18.53 5.09 11.92
CA LEU A 22 -19.10 3.79 12.32
C LEU A 22 -20.55 3.67 11.90
N GLU A 23 -21.37 4.69 12.12
CA GLU A 23 -22.78 4.70 11.69
C GLU A 23 -22.90 4.50 10.16
N PHE A 24 -22.06 5.19 9.39
CA PHE A 24 -22.02 5.00 7.93
C PHE A 24 -21.66 3.56 7.55
N LEU A 25 -20.60 3.01 8.13
CA LEU A 25 -20.10 1.67 7.81
C LEU A 25 -21.12 0.58 8.24
N ASP A 26 -21.76 0.74 9.40
CA ASP A 26 -22.79 -0.19 9.87
C ASP A 26 -24.02 -0.14 8.97
N ARG A 27 -24.42 1.05 8.50
CA ARG A 27 -25.51 1.20 7.53
C ARG A 27 -25.19 0.49 6.20
N MET A 28 -23.95 0.64 5.69
CA MET A 28 -23.51 -0.03 4.47
C MET A 28 -23.46 -1.55 4.64
N LYS A 29 -22.95 -2.01 5.77
CA LYS A 29 -22.90 -3.43 6.12
C LYS A 29 -24.30 -4.06 6.21
N ALA A 30 -25.28 -3.34 6.77
CA ALA A 30 -26.67 -3.81 6.90
C ALA A 30 -27.37 -4.00 5.55
N GLN A 31 -26.93 -3.32 4.47
CA GLN A 31 -27.48 -3.49 3.13
C GLN A 31 -27.10 -4.85 2.49
N GLY A 32 -26.15 -5.57 3.10
CA GLY A 32 -25.67 -6.88 2.65
C GLY A 32 -24.84 -6.80 1.37
N GLN A 33 -24.12 -7.87 1.11
CA GLN A 33 -23.46 -8.08 -0.18
C GLN A 33 -24.48 -8.68 -1.15
N GLY A 34 -24.55 -8.12 -2.37
CA GLY A 34 -25.32 -8.74 -3.46
C GLY A 34 -24.59 -9.97 -4.02
N GLU A 35 -25.22 -10.66 -4.99
CA GLU A 35 -24.48 -11.61 -5.82
C GLU A 35 -23.43 -10.84 -6.61
N ALA A 36 -22.16 -10.96 -6.19
CA ALA A 36 -21.04 -10.29 -6.82
C ALA A 36 -20.42 -11.22 -7.87
N ALA A 37 -20.25 -10.72 -9.09
CA ALA A 37 -19.55 -11.45 -10.14
C ALA A 37 -18.02 -11.48 -9.86
N PRO A 38 -17.31 -12.57 -10.24
CA PRO A 38 -15.85 -12.59 -10.22
C PRO A 38 -15.28 -11.33 -10.89
N CYS A 39 -14.21 -10.80 -10.31
CA CYS A 39 -13.60 -9.59 -10.79
C CYS A 39 -12.20 -9.89 -11.32
N GLU A 40 -11.94 -9.52 -12.59
CA GLU A 40 -10.63 -9.62 -13.19
C GLU A 40 -9.66 -8.60 -12.58
N PRO A 41 -8.33 -8.89 -12.53
CA PRO A 41 -7.34 -8.05 -11.85
C PRO A 41 -7.35 -6.60 -12.32
N ASP A 42 -7.38 -6.36 -13.62
CA ASP A 42 -7.32 -5.00 -14.18
C ASP A 42 -8.62 -4.23 -13.91
N ARG A 43 -9.78 -4.91 -13.99
CA ARG A 43 -11.05 -4.31 -13.58
C ARG A 43 -11.06 -4.01 -12.08
N PHE A 44 -10.52 -4.90 -11.25
CA PHE A 44 -10.38 -4.67 -9.81
C PHE A 44 -9.53 -3.42 -9.52
N ALA A 45 -8.39 -3.29 -10.21
CA ALA A 45 -7.53 -2.11 -10.08
C ALA A 45 -8.28 -0.81 -10.44
N LEU A 46 -9.07 -0.81 -11.51
CA LEU A 46 -9.91 0.34 -11.87
C LEU A 46 -10.98 0.64 -10.82
N LEU A 47 -11.65 -0.38 -10.29
CA LEU A 47 -12.65 -0.20 -9.23
C LEU A 47 -12.07 0.45 -7.98
N LEU A 48 -10.83 0.15 -7.61
CA LEU A 48 -10.14 0.78 -6.48
C LEU A 48 -9.90 2.29 -6.70
N THR A 49 -9.88 2.77 -7.93
CA THR A 49 -9.82 4.21 -8.24
C THR A 49 -11.13 4.95 -7.93
N GLY A 50 -12.21 4.21 -7.65
CA GLY A 50 -13.56 4.75 -7.54
C GLY A 50 -13.71 6.00 -6.68
N PRO A 51 -13.11 6.08 -5.49
CA PRO A 51 -13.19 7.29 -4.66
C PRO A 51 -12.66 8.54 -5.37
N ALA A 52 -11.54 8.43 -6.07
CA ALA A 52 -10.99 9.53 -6.86
C ALA A 52 -11.81 9.80 -8.13
N ALA A 53 -12.28 8.75 -8.82
CA ALA A 53 -13.04 8.85 -10.06
C ALA A 53 -14.41 9.53 -9.90
N LEU A 54 -15.09 9.31 -8.78
CA LEU A 54 -16.42 9.88 -8.52
C LEU A 54 -16.36 11.27 -7.86
N ARG A 55 -15.20 11.69 -7.39
CA ARG A 55 -15.02 13.09 -6.98
C ARG A 55 -15.07 13.97 -8.24
N LYS A 56 -16.05 14.88 -8.28
CA LYS A 56 -16.21 15.79 -9.42
C LYS A 56 -14.99 16.70 -9.53
N VAL A 57 -14.34 16.65 -10.67
CA VAL A 57 -13.29 17.59 -11.02
C VAL A 57 -13.95 18.80 -11.69
N PRO A 58 -13.76 20.01 -11.17
CA PRO A 58 -14.32 21.22 -11.79
C PRO A 58 -13.89 21.33 -13.27
N GLY A 59 -14.86 21.48 -14.19
CA GLY A 59 -14.60 21.68 -15.60
C GLY A 59 -14.42 20.39 -16.43
N ILE A 60 -14.50 19.21 -15.83
CA ILE A 60 -14.53 17.95 -16.57
C ILE A 60 -15.97 17.41 -16.53
N PRO A 61 -16.61 17.26 -17.74
CA PRO A 61 -17.93 16.64 -17.80
C PRO A 61 -17.85 15.18 -17.30
N GLY A 62 -18.74 14.81 -16.44
CA GLY A 62 -18.96 13.56 -15.75
C GLY A 62 -17.97 12.44 -16.00
N ALA A 63 -17.28 12.00 -14.92
CA ALA A 63 -16.41 10.85 -14.96
C ALA A 63 -17.15 9.66 -15.59
N MET A 64 -16.57 9.07 -16.61
CA MET A 64 -16.99 7.76 -17.12
C MET A 64 -16.78 6.78 -15.99
N GLY A 65 -17.67 5.89 -15.70
CA GLY A 65 -17.76 4.92 -14.62
C GLY A 65 -16.52 4.57 -13.81
N ALA A 66 -16.70 4.03 -12.63
CA ALA A 66 -15.60 3.69 -11.73
C ALA A 66 -14.66 2.61 -12.30
N ASP A 67 -15.14 1.80 -13.25
CA ASP A 67 -14.45 0.65 -13.84
C ASP A 67 -14.07 0.84 -15.33
N THR A 68 -14.14 2.07 -15.84
CA THR A 68 -13.65 2.38 -17.18
C THR A 68 -12.18 2.81 -17.14
N LEU A 69 -11.39 2.44 -18.17
CA LEU A 69 -9.97 2.79 -18.20
C LEU A 69 -9.76 4.31 -18.21
N PHE A 70 -10.51 5.01 -19.05
CA PHE A 70 -10.40 6.47 -19.18
C PHE A 70 -11.43 7.18 -18.30
N LEU A 71 -10.98 8.24 -17.63
CA LEU A 71 -11.84 9.11 -16.81
C LEU A 71 -12.77 10.00 -17.63
N CYS A 72 -12.38 10.30 -18.88
CA CYS A 72 -13.12 11.17 -19.79
C CYS A 72 -12.89 10.74 -21.24
N SER A 73 -13.67 11.31 -22.17
CA SER A 73 -13.41 11.11 -23.60
C SER A 73 -12.02 11.63 -23.97
N ARG A 74 -11.30 10.87 -24.78
CA ARG A 74 -10.01 11.31 -25.36
C ARG A 74 -10.17 12.29 -26.52
N ASP A 75 -11.40 12.42 -27.02
CA ASP A 75 -11.73 13.30 -28.13
C ASP A 75 -12.13 14.68 -27.59
N GLY A 76 -11.38 15.72 -27.97
CA GLY A 76 -11.69 17.11 -27.63
C GLY A 76 -10.86 17.70 -26.48
N GLY A 77 -11.37 18.76 -25.84
CA GLY A 77 -10.67 19.53 -24.81
C GLY A 77 -10.50 18.87 -23.44
N ASP A 78 -11.11 17.70 -23.24
CA ASP A 78 -11.14 17.04 -21.92
C ASP A 78 -9.74 16.63 -21.43
N ALA A 79 -8.89 16.09 -22.32
CA ALA A 79 -7.51 15.71 -21.94
C ALA A 79 -6.69 16.93 -21.51
N ALA A 80 -6.85 18.08 -22.18
CA ALA A 80 -6.19 19.33 -21.80
C ALA A 80 -6.68 19.85 -20.44
N ALA A 81 -7.99 19.75 -20.17
CA ALA A 81 -8.58 20.11 -18.89
C ALA A 81 -8.08 19.22 -17.75
N VAL A 82 -7.97 17.89 -17.99
CA VAL A 82 -7.40 16.96 -17.01
C VAL A 82 -5.92 17.26 -16.77
N ARG A 83 -5.15 17.57 -17.81
CA ARG A 83 -3.73 17.95 -17.67
C ARG A 83 -3.56 19.22 -16.82
N GLU A 84 -4.39 20.24 -17.07
CA GLU A 84 -4.38 21.46 -16.26
C GLU A 84 -4.80 21.18 -14.80
N HIS A 85 -5.75 20.28 -14.59
CA HIS A 85 -6.11 19.81 -13.27
C HIS A 85 -4.94 19.10 -12.56
N CYS A 86 -4.23 18.19 -13.23
CA CYS A 86 -3.04 17.54 -12.71
C CYS A 86 -1.98 18.57 -12.31
N ARG A 87 -1.72 19.56 -13.15
CA ARG A 87 -0.78 20.64 -12.86
C ARG A 87 -1.17 21.43 -11.60
N LYS A 88 -2.44 21.76 -11.44
CA LYS A 88 -2.94 22.53 -10.30
C LYS A 88 -2.93 21.71 -9.01
N LEU A 89 -3.36 20.45 -9.07
CA LEU A 89 -3.52 19.61 -7.88
C LEU A 89 -2.18 19.01 -7.41
N TYR A 90 -1.37 18.54 -8.36
CA TYR A 90 -0.14 17.81 -8.06
C TYR A 90 1.13 18.65 -8.26
N SER A 91 0.99 19.90 -8.73
CA SER A 91 2.13 20.77 -9.09
C SER A 91 3.12 20.08 -10.03
N ALA A 92 2.63 19.18 -10.89
CA ALA A 92 3.41 18.37 -11.80
C ALA A 92 2.67 18.16 -13.13
N ASP A 93 3.42 18.04 -14.22
CA ASP A 93 2.91 17.79 -15.57
C ASP A 93 3.65 16.67 -16.31
N ASP A 94 4.51 15.94 -15.60
CA ASP A 94 5.19 14.74 -16.07
C ASP A 94 5.09 13.58 -15.05
N ALA A 95 5.48 12.39 -15.49
CA ALA A 95 5.39 11.17 -14.69
C ALA A 95 6.31 11.18 -13.46
N ALA A 96 7.47 11.82 -13.55
CA ALA A 96 8.45 11.88 -12.46
C ALA A 96 7.96 12.81 -11.35
N GLY A 97 7.45 13.99 -11.70
CA GLY A 97 6.85 14.93 -10.76
C GLY A 97 5.63 14.36 -10.05
N LEU A 98 4.76 13.64 -10.78
CA LEU A 98 3.62 12.94 -10.19
C LEU A 98 4.06 11.84 -9.21
N ALA A 99 5.09 11.06 -9.55
CA ALA A 99 5.63 10.05 -8.65
C ALA A 99 6.17 10.66 -7.35
N ALA A 100 6.98 11.73 -7.47
CA ALA A 100 7.53 12.46 -6.32
C ALA A 100 6.43 13.05 -5.43
N PHE A 101 5.38 13.63 -6.04
CA PHE A 101 4.19 14.10 -5.31
C PHE A 101 3.52 12.96 -4.53
N ALA A 102 3.27 11.84 -5.19
CA ALA A 102 2.59 10.71 -4.57
C ALA A 102 3.38 10.11 -3.39
N GLU A 103 4.70 10.05 -3.49
CA GLU A 103 5.55 9.58 -2.40
C GLU A 103 5.51 10.51 -1.19
N LYS A 104 5.47 11.81 -1.45
CA LYS A 104 5.44 12.83 -0.40
C LYS A 104 4.07 12.94 0.28
N GLU A 105 2.98 12.96 -0.49
CA GLU A 105 1.66 13.30 0.03
C GLU A 105 0.82 12.06 0.36
N TYR A 106 0.88 11.00 -0.46
CA TYR A 106 0.07 9.79 -0.27
C TYR A 106 0.86 8.70 0.46
N ASN A 107 1.19 8.96 1.73
CA ASN A 107 2.00 8.11 2.60
C ASN A 107 1.41 7.97 4.01
N THR A 108 0.10 8.16 4.16
CA THR A 108 -0.61 8.11 5.44
C THR A 108 -0.46 6.76 6.15
N GLN A 109 -0.26 5.68 5.39
CA GLN A 109 0.01 4.36 5.94
C GLN A 109 1.35 4.28 6.67
N ASN A 110 2.37 5.00 6.22
CA ASN A 110 3.66 5.08 6.93
C ASN A 110 3.50 5.72 8.29
N ASP A 111 2.77 6.85 8.35
CA ASP A 111 2.44 7.53 9.60
C ASP A 111 1.69 6.58 10.55
N TYR A 112 0.66 5.89 10.06
CA TYR A 112 -0.10 4.93 10.85
C TYR A 112 0.77 3.80 11.39
N THR A 113 1.69 3.30 10.58
CA THR A 113 2.63 2.24 10.99
C THR A 113 3.57 2.73 12.09
N GLN A 114 4.10 3.96 11.97
CA GLN A 114 4.91 4.60 13.01
C GLN A 114 4.11 4.76 14.31
N PHE A 115 2.88 5.32 14.25
CA PHE A 115 2.03 5.51 15.43
C PHE A 115 1.74 4.19 16.15
N ARG A 116 1.51 3.10 15.39
CA ARG A 116 1.32 1.77 15.98
C ARG A 116 2.52 1.29 16.79
N SER A 117 3.74 1.68 16.44
CA SER A 117 4.94 1.36 17.21
C SER A 117 4.90 2.02 18.59
N PHE A 118 4.46 3.28 18.63
CA PHE A 118 4.29 4.04 19.88
C PHE A 118 3.15 3.47 20.75
N TRP A 119 2.00 3.14 20.17
CA TRP A 119 0.88 2.53 20.90
C TRP A 119 1.23 1.16 21.50
N LYS A 120 2.17 0.43 20.88
CA LYS A 120 2.67 -0.85 21.38
C LYS A 120 3.80 -0.69 22.41
N GLY A 121 4.21 0.51 22.75
CA GLY A 121 5.34 0.77 23.65
C GLY A 121 6.71 0.39 23.07
N ARG A 122 6.82 0.32 21.74
CA ARG A 122 8.07 0.04 20.99
C ARG A 122 8.26 1.11 19.93
N PRO A 123 8.54 2.37 20.32
CA PRO A 123 8.65 3.47 19.37
C PRO A 123 9.76 3.22 18.35
N CYS A 124 9.48 3.49 17.07
CA CYS A 124 10.41 3.30 15.98
C CYS A 124 11.50 4.39 15.89
N PHE A 125 11.34 5.50 16.63
CA PHE A 125 12.35 6.55 16.77
C PHE A 125 12.20 7.27 18.12
N ASP A 126 13.24 8.02 18.51
CA ASP A 126 13.24 8.83 19.72
C ASP A 126 12.61 10.21 19.43
N MET A 127 11.49 10.50 20.04
CA MET A 127 10.83 11.81 19.94
C MET A 127 11.69 12.98 20.43
N SER A 128 12.73 12.73 21.23
CA SER A 128 13.62 13.80 21.70
C SER A 128 14.36 14.48 20.56
N ALA A 129 14.56 13.78 19.43
CA ALA A 129 15.18 14.32 18.23
C ALA A 129 14.33 15.36 17.48
N LEU A 130 13.01 15.44 17.76
CA LEU A 130 12.13 16.42 17.15
C LEU A 130 12.21 17.77 17.89
N ASP A 131 12.09 18.87 17.13
CA ASP A 131 11.87 20.20 17.71
C ASP A 131 10.49 20.34 18.34
N ALA A 132 10.20 21.45 18.96
CA ALA A 132 8.92 21.69 19.65
C ALA A 132 7.71 21.58 18.72
N ARG A 133 7.83 22.09 17.47
CA ARG A 133 6.76 22.03 16.46
C ARG A 133 6.56 20.59 15.97
N GLY A 134 7.63 19.88 15.68
CA GLY A 134 7.58 18.47 15.28
C GLY A 134 6.96 17.59 16.34
N LYS A 135 7.31 17.78 17.63
CA LYS A 135 6.69 17.07 18.75
C LYS A 135 5.19 17.34 18.85
N PHE A 136 4.79 18.61 18.70
CA PHE A 136 3.38 18.99 18.74
C PHE A 136 2.61 18.35 17.58
N LEU A 137 3.08 18.47 16.35
CA LEU A 137 2.43 17.90 15.17
C LEU A 137 2.36 16.38 15.25
N PHE A 138 3.48 15.72 15.56
CA PHE A 138 3.51 14.26 15.70
C PHE A 138 2.53 13.76 16.77
N THR A 139 2.48 14.42 17.94
CA THR A 139 1.57 14.05 19.02
C THR A 139 0.11 14.22 18.60
N ALA A 140 -0.23 15.38 17.99
CA ALA A 140 -1.59 15.64 17.52
C ALA A 140 -2.04 14.61 16.45
N CYS A 141 -1.20 14.35 15.47
CA CYS A 141 -1.45 13.36 14.41
C CYS A 141 -1.60 11.94 14.97
N LYS A 142 -0.71 11.54 15.89
CA LYS A 142 -0.77 10.23 16.56
C LYS A 142 -2.05 10.05 17.37
N ASP A 143 -2.45 11.06 18.14
CA ASP A 143 -3.65 11.01 18.96
C ASP A 143 -4.93 11.01 18.10
N PHE A 144 -4.93 11.75 16.98
CA PHE A 144 -6.03 11.69 16.01
C PHE A 144 -6.12 10.33 15.31
N ALA A 145 -4.99 9.76 14.89
CA ALA A 145 -4.96 8.42 14.30
C ALA A 145 -5.40 7.34 15.30
N GLU A 146 -5.13 7.51 16.61
CA GLU A 146 -5.60 6.61 17.67
C GLU A 146 -7.13 6.61 17.77
N LEU A 147 -7.79 7.75 17.55
CA LEU A 147 -9.26 7.84 17.47
C LEU A 147 -9.83 6.98 16.34
N LEU A 148 -9.12 6.89 15.20
CA LEU A 148 -9.53 6.12 14.03
C LEU A 148 -9.09 4.64 14.07
N ALA A 149 -8.17 4.29 14.96
CA ALA A 149 -7.61 2.94 15.05
C ALA A 149 -8.64 1.81 15.27
N PRO A 150 -9.75 1.99 16.04
CA PRO A 150 -10.79 0.97 16.15
C PRO A 150 -11.48 0.65 14.84
N ILE A 151 -11.55 1.60 13.89
CA ILE A 151 -12.15 1.45 12.56
C ILE A 151 -11.13 0.89 11.57
N ALA A 152 -9.95 1.51 11.48
CA ALA A 152 -8.89 1.14 10.54
C ALA A 152 -8.23 -0.21 10.89
N GLY A 153 -8.21 -0.60 12.15
CA GLY A 153 -7.67 -1.85 12.64
C GLY A 153 -6.19 -2.05 12.31
N ARG A 154 -5.84 -3.29 11.96
CA ARG A 154 -4.48 -3.63 11.53
C ARG A 154 -4.17 -3.15 10.11
N LYS A 155 -5.20 -2.92 9.31
CA LYS A 155 -5.09 -2.57 7.89
C LYS A 155 -4.66 -1.12 7.69
N GLY A 156 -4.99 -0.24 8.64
CA GLY A 156 -4.55 1.15 8.66
C GLY A 156 -5.16 2.00 7.55
N PHE A 157 -4.36 2.91 7.00
CA PHE A 157 -4.77 3.92 6.03
C PHE A 157 -4.38 3.59 4.58
N LEU A 158 -3.84 2.40 4.33
CA LEU A 158 -3.33 2.01 3.00
C LEU A 158 -4.36 2.21 1.87
N ALA A 159 -5.66 2.01 2.16
CA ALA A 159 -6.70 2.18 1.16
C ALA A 159 -6.77 3.62 0.62
N PHE A 160 -6.53 4.62 1.46
CA PHE A 160 -6.46 6.01 1.03
C PHE A 160 -5.27 6.24 0.10
N ASP A 161 -4.07 5.86 0.54
CA ASP A 161 -2.86 6.01 -0.27
C ASP A 161 -2.99 5.30 -1.61
N CYS A 162 -3.53 4.07 -1.64
CA CYS A 162 -3.79 3.33 -2.86
C CYS A 162 -4.81 4.06 -3.75
N ALA A 163 -5.97 4.46 -3.24
CA ALA A 163 -7.02 5.09 -4.03
C ALA A 163 -6.56 6.41 -4.66
N GLU A 164 -5.84 7.24 -3.89
CA GLU A 164 -5.33 8.53 -4.37
C GLU A 164 -4.24 8.34 -5.43
N ARG A 165 -3.27 7.45 -5.20
CA ARG A 165 -2.23 7.12 -6.19
C ARG A 165 -2.84 6.52 -7.47
N LEU A 166 -3.77 5.57 -7.35
CA LEU A 166 -4.46 4.97 -8.47
C LEU A 166 -5.26 6.02 -9.27
N GLY A 167 -5.99 6.89 -8.56
CA GLY A 167 -6.74 8.00 -9.17
C GLY A 167 -5.84 9.00 -9.89
N MET A 168 -4.70 9.34 -9.30
CA MET A 168 -3.69 10.22 -9.92
C MET A 168 -3.13 9.62 -11.22
N TRP A 169 -2.75 8.34 -11.23
CA TRP A 169 -2.24 7.67 -12.43
C TRP A 169 -3.32 7.56 -13.52
N ARG A 170 -4.57 7.34 -13.13
CA ARG A 170 -5.69 7.32 -14.06
C ARG A 170 -5.94 8.71 -14.68
N ALA A 171 -5.79 9.78 -13.88
CA ALA A 171 -5.83 11.15 -14.39
C ALA A 171 -4.65 11.43 -15.33
N ALA A 172 -3.44 10.96 -14.99
CA ALA A 172 -2.26 11.09 -15.83
C ALA A 172 -2.42 10.40 -17.20
N LEU A 173 -3.04 9.22 -17.23
CA LEU A 173 -3.39 8.52 -18.46
C LEU A 173 -4.40 9.33 -19.30
N ALA A 174 -5.47 9.82 -18.68
CA ALA A 174 -6.49 10.64 -19.35
C ALA A 174 -5.92 11.96 -19.89
N ALA A 175 -4.94 12.54 -19.20
CA ALA A 175 -4.21 13.74 -19.61
C ALA A 175 -3.15 13.49 -20.70
N GLY A 176 -2.89 12.23 -21.05
CA GLY A 176 -1.81 11.87 -21.99
C GLY A 176 -0.41 12.16 -21.45
N ILE A 177 -0.24 12.17 -20.13
CA ILE A 177 1.07 12.31 -19.46
C ILE A 177 1.84 10.99 -19.50
N ILE A 178 1.12 9.87 -19.39
CA ILE A 178 1.65 8.50 -19.47
C ILE A 178 0.90 7.70 -20.52
N THR A 179 1.54 6.65 -21.01
CA THR A 179 0.92 5.64 -21.88
C THR A 179 0.06 4.67 -21.10
N GLU A 180 -0.75 3.86 -21.79
CA GLU A 180 -1.54 2.80 -21.16
C GLU A 180 -0.65 1.72 -20.53
N GLU A 181 0.46 1.38 -21.18
CA GLU A 181 1.43 0.40 -20.64
C GLU A 181 2.05 0.91 -19.34
N GLU A 182 2.54 2.15 -19.32
CA GLU A 182 3.06 2.78 -18.09
C GLU A 182 2.01 2.89 -16.99
N PHE A 183 0.74 3.13 -17.35
CA PHE A 183 -0.36 3.13 -16.39
C PHE A 183 -0.48 1.79 -15.71
N TRP A 184 -0.54 0.68 -16.47
CA TRP A 184 -0.69 -0.65 -15.89
C TRP A 184 0.51 -1.07 -15.05
N GLN A 185 1.74 -0.70 -15.45
CA GLN A 185 2.95 -0.91 -14.65
C GLN A 185 2.88 -0.25 -13.27
N LYS A 186 2.28 0.94 -13.18
CA LYS A 186 2.14 1.69 -11.91
C LYS A 186 0.96 1.23 -11.06
N VAL A 187 -0.10 0.78 -11.69
CA VAL A 187 -1.40 0.53 -11.03
C VAL A 187 -1.51 -0.89 -10.49
N ARG A 188 -1.03 -1.90 -11.21
CA ARG A 188 -1.12 -3.31 -10.79
C ARG A 188 -0.45 -3.58 -9.44
N PRO A 189 0.76 -3.09 -9.13
CA PRO A 189 1.36 -3.28 -7.81
C PRO A 189 0.53 -2.68 -6.67
N LEU A 190 -0.06 -1.49 -6.87
CA LEU A 190 -0.91 -0.84 -5.87
C LEU A 190 -2.20 -1.64 -5.62
N ALA A 191 -2.84 -2.12 -6.69
CA ALA A 191 -4.04 -2.95 -6.60
C ALA A 191 -3.75 -4.29 -5.91
N SER A 192 -2.59 -4.88 -6.19
CA SER A 192 -2.10 -6.10 -5.55
C SER A 192 -1.91 -5.89 -4.05
N ALA A 193 -1.26 -4.81 -3.63
CA ALA A 193 -1.08 -4.47 -2.23
C ALA A 193 -2.43 -4.29 -1.49
N ALA A 194 -3.42 -3.67 -2.15
CA ALA A 194 -4.77 -3.54 -1.62
C ALA A 194 -5.47 -4.90 -1.51
N SER A 195 -5.37 -5.75 -2.55
CA SER A 195 -5.94 -7.10 -2.56
C SER A 195 -5.43 -7.96 -1.40
N ASP A 196 -4.14 -7.88 -1.10
CA ASP A 196 -3.52 -8.64 -0.02
C ASP A 196 -3.89 -8.10 1.37
N ARG A 197 -4.13 -6.79 1.46
CA ARG A 197 -4.40 -6.11 2.73
C ARG A 197 -5.86 -6.20 3.17
N TYR A 198 -6.80 -6.09 2.24
CA TYR A 198 -8.25 -6.03 2.51
C TYR A 198 -8.96 -7.28 2.00
N ASP A 199 -10.14 -7.58 2.56
CA ASP A 199 -10.94 -8.75 2.22
C ASP A 199 -12.30 -8.39 1.59
N SER A 200 -12.63 -7.10 1.52
CA SER A 200 -13.84 -6.60 0.90
C SER A 200 -13.74 -5.12 0.54
N PHE A 201 -14.61 -4.66 -0.37
CA PHE A 201 -14.76 -3.24 -0.67
C PHE A 201 -15.22 -2.43 0.55
N LEU A 202 -15.99 -3.03 1.47
CA LEU A 202 -16.39 -2.35 2.71
C LEU A 202 -15.20 -2.09 3.64
N GLU A 203 -14.31 -3.07 3.78
CA GLU A 203 -13.07 -2.86 4.56
C GLU A 203 -12.13 -1.85 3.90
N TYR A 204 -12.04 -1.88 2.57
CA TYR A 204 -11.29 -0.88 1.81
C TYR A 204 -11.88 0.52 2.00
N ALA A 205 -13.22 0.66 1.97
CA ALA A 205 -13.91 1.91 2.25
C ALA A 205 -13.62 2.43 3.67
N ALA A 206 -13.59 1.54 4.67
CA ALA A 206 -13.27 1.92 6.05
C ALA A 206 -11.83 2.44 6.16
N GLY A 207 -10.86 1.75 5.57
CA GLY A 207 -9.47 2.21 5.51
C GLY A 207 -9.31 3.52 4.75
N TYR A 208 -10.04 3.67 3.63
CA TYR A 208 -10.05 4.91 2.84
C TYR A 208 -10.58 6.10 3.67
N LEU A 209 -11.75 5.96 4.31
CA LEU A 209 -12.34 7.03 5.13
C LEU A 209 -11.40 7.45 6.27
N CYS A 210 -10.81 6.49 6.96
CA CYS A 210 -9.87 6.79 8.03
C CYS A 210 -8.63 7.54 7.51
N GLY A 211 -8.07 7.09 6.39
CA GLY A 211 -6.92 7.73 5.76
C GLY A 211 -7.25 9.13 5.25
N ALA A 212 -8.40 9.33 4.62
CA ALA A 212 -8.87 10.62 4.13
C ALA A 212 -9.07 11.63 5.27
N CYS A 213 -9.70 11.20 6.37
CA CYS A 213 -9.87 12.07 7.55
C CYS A 213 -8.52 12.43 8.18
N TYR A 214 -7.61 11.45 8.24
CA TYR A 214 -6.27 11.67 8.78
C TYR A 214 -5.46 12.64 7.90
N ASP A 215 -5.49 12.46 6.59
CA ASP A 215 -4.77 13.32 5.65
C ASP A 215 -5.21 14.77 5.75
N MET A 216 -6.53 15.01 5.76
CA MET A 216 -7.10 16.33 5.96
C MET A 216 -6.69 16.93 7.32
N PHE A 217 -6.75 16.13 8.40
CA PHE A 217 -6.31 16.57 9.73
C PHE A 217 -4.84 16.98 9.71
N ARG A 218 -3.98 16.11 9.13
CA ARG A 218 -2.53 16.34 9.02
C ARG A 218 -2.23 17.63 8.27
N GLY A 219 -2.88 17.86 7.13
CA GLY A 219 -2.73 19.08 6.34
C GLY A 219 -3.09 20.34 7.12
N GLN A 220 -4.29 20.41 7.70
CA GLN A 220 -4.73 21.56 8.46
C GLN A 220 -3.86 21.83 9.70
N MET A 221 -3.43 20.77 10.41
CA MET A 221 -2.52 20.93 11.54
C MET A 221 -1.14 21.44 11.12
N ALA A 222 -0.63 21.03 9.96
CA ALA A 222 0.65 21.50 9.45
C ALA A 222 0.61 22.98 9.01
N GLU A 223 -0.48 23.40 8.38
CA GLU A 223 -0.67 24.75 7.84
C GLU A 223 -1.10 25.73 8.91
N GLU A 224 -2.17 25.44 9.64
CA GLU A 224 -2.84 26.36 10.55
C GLU A 224 -2.61 26.05 12.03
N GLY A 225 -2.07 24.88 12.38
CA GLY A 225 -1.94 24.41 13.77
C GLY A 225 -3.26 24.09 14.47
N LYS A 226 -4.37 24.06 13.74
CA LYS A 226 -5.72 23.76 14.22
C LYS A 226 -6.56 23.12 13.12
N VAL A 227 -7.66 22.48 13.49
CA VAL A 227 -8.60 21.84 12.57
C VAL A 227 -9.90 22.62 12.49
N ASP A 228 -10.36 22.91 11.26
CA ASP A 228 -11.72 23.37 11.00
C ASP A 228 -12.69 22.19 11.03
N LYS A 229 -13.47 22.12 12.12
CA LYS A 229 -14.42 21.01 12.35
C LYS A 229 -15.55 20.99 11.33
N GLU A 230 -15.99 22.14 10.86
CA GLU A 230 -17.08 22.23 9.90
C GLU A 230 -16.62 21.81 8.50
N GLU A 231 -15.40 22.16 8.13
CA GLU A 231 -14.77 21.68 6.90
C GLU A 231 -14.52 20.17 6.96
N MET A 232 -14.02 19.65 8.09
CA MET A 232 -13.87 18.22 8.32
C MET A 232 -15.20 17.50 8.17
N ARG A 233 -16.28 17.99 8.76
CA ARG A 233 -17.61 17.40 8.65
C ARG A 233 -18.09 17.33 7.20
N ARG A 234 -17.97 18.43 6.45
CA ARG A 234 -18.34 18.48 5.02
C ARG A 234 -17.52 17.51 4.17
N TYR A 235 -16.23 17.40 4.48
CA TYR A 235 -15.33 16.49 3.79
C TYR A 235 -15.71 15.01 4.03
N VAL A 236 -16.01 14.66 5.28
CA VAL A 236 -16.51 13.33 5.65
C VAL A 236 -17.82 13.01 4.93
N GLU A 237 -18.79 13.91 4.95
CA GLU A 237 -20.07 13.75 4.29
C GLU A 237 -19.92 13.54 2.77
N LEU A 238 -18.99 14.28 2.14
CA LEU A 238 -18.67 14.11 0.72
C LEU A 238 -18.12 12.70 0.44
N ASN A 239 -17.12 12.27 1.21
CA ASN A 239 -16.51 10.95 1.02
C ASN A 239 -17.50 9.82 1.32
N CYS A 240 -18.33 9.94 2.36
CA CYS A 240 -19.40 8.98 2.62
C CYS A 240 -20.38 8.85 1.45
N ARG A 241 -20.81 9.96 0.82
CA ARG A 241 -21.68 9.93 -0.36
C ARG A 241 -21.03 9.23 -1.55
N VAL A 242 -19.75 9.52 -1.81
CA VAL A 242 -18.99 8.85 -2.88
C VAL A 242 -18.90 7.35 -2.63
N LEU A 243 -18.54 6.94 -1.42
CA LEU A 243 -18.42 5.54 -1.06
C LEU A 243 -19.77 4.83 -1.04
N GLU A 244 -20.85 5.49 -0.65
CA GLU A 244 -22.21 4.92 -0.74
C GLU A 244 -22.57 4.60 -2.19
N GLN A 245 -22.29 5.51 -3.14
CA GLN A 245 -22.51 5.24 -4.57
C GLN A 245 -21.69 4.04 -5.06
N LEU A 246 -20.46 3.89 -4.60
CA LEU A 246 -19.61 2.76 -4.96
C LEU A 246 -20.11 1.45 -4.34
N LEU A 247 -20.40 1.44 -3.04
CA LEU A 247 -20.83 0.27 -2.28
C LEU A 247 -22.24 -0.22 -2.65
N THR A 248 -23.10 0.67 -3.15
CA THR A 248 -24.43 0.30 -3.65
C THR A 248 -24.47 0.05 -5.16
N GLY A 249 -23.42 0.43 -5.87
CA GLY A 249 -23.27 0.31 -7.32
C GLY A 249 -22.14 -0.63 -7.75
N PRO A 250 -21.06 -0.13 -8.37
CA PRO A 250 -20.06 -0.98 -9.03
C PRO A 250 -19.31 -1.90 -8.06
N TRP A 251 -19.05 -1.50 -6.82
CA TRP A 251 -18.41 -2.34 -5.82
C TRP A 251 -19.32 -3.46 -5.29
N ARG A 252 -20.64 -3.24 -5.30
CA ARG A 252 -21.61 -4.29 -4.94
C ARG A 252 -21.68 -5.38 -6.00
N ALA A 253 -21.52 -5.01 -7.27
CA ALA A 253 -21.62 -5.91 -8.41
C ALA A 253 -20.36 -6.74 -8.66
N ALA A 254 -19.24 -6.44 -8.01
CA ALA A 254 -17.95 -7.09 -8.20
C ALA A 254 -17.50 -7.79 -6.90
N ALA A 255 -17.03 -9.02 -7.03
CA ALA A 255 -16.35 -9.70 -5.92
C ALA A 255 -15.00 -9.03 -5.64
N TRP A 256 -14.60 -9.03 -4.36
CA TRP A 256 -13.25 -8.62 -4.00
C TRP A 256 -12.25 -9.57 -4.63
N TYR A 257 -11.34 -9.04 -5.45
CA TYR A 257 -10.32 -9.86 -6.09
C TYR A 257 -9.31 -10.35 -5.05
N LYS A 258 -9.02 -11.64 -5.08
CA LYS A 258 -7.90 -12.24 -4.38
C LYS A 258 -7.05 -12.97 -5.38
N ARG A 259 -5.74 -12.74 -5.32
CA ARG A 259 -4.83 -13.52 -6.14
C ARG A 259 -4.97 -15.00 -5.81
N PRO A 260 -4.90 -15.87 -6.82
CA PRO A 260 -4.77 -17.30 -6.56
C PRO A 260 -3.57 -17.57 -5.65
N PRO A 261 -3.66 -18.53 -4.73
CA PRO A 261 -2.51 -18.93 -3.92
C PRO A 261 -1.37 -19.41 -4.81
N LYS A 262 -0.15 -19.03 -4.47
CA LYS A 262 1.03 -19.46 -5.19
C LYS A 262 1.15 -20.99 -5.13
N GLN A 263 1.48 -21.59 -6.26
CA GLN A 263 1.73 -23.03 -6.36
C GLN A 263 3.25 -23.27 -6.35
N TYR A 264 3.78 -23.50 -5.17
CA TYR A 264 5.22 -23.74 -5.00
C TYR A 264 5.64 -25.09 -5.61
N LYS A 265 6.82 -25.12 -6.23
CA LYS A 265 7.40 -26.36 -6.79
C LYS A 265 7.72 -27.41 -5.74
N LEU A 266 8.11 -26.97 -4.53
CA LEU A 266 8.35 -27.85 -3.39
C LEU A 266 7.27 -27.64 -2.34
N SER A 267 6.59 -28.71 -1.96
CA SER A 267 5.68 -28.70 -0.81
C SER A 267 6.46 -28.67 0.52
N PRO A 268 5.87 -28.20 1.61
CA PRO A 268 6.53 -28.19 2.92
C PRO A 268 7.11 -29.53 3.35
N GLY A 269 6.45 -30.65 3.00
CA GLY A 269 6.90 -31.99 3.34
C GLY A 269 8.12 -32.48 2.53
N GLN A 270 8.49 -31.79 1.46
CA GLN A 270 9.67 -32.09 0.65
C GLN A 270 10.92 -31.33 1.10
N LEU A 271 10.75 -30.32 1.95
CA LEU A 271 11.87 -29.52 2.45
C LEU A 271 12.68 -30.31 3.47
N LYS A 272 13.99 -30.33 3.27
CA LYS A 272 14.97 -31.01 4.14
C LYS A 272 15.82 -29.98 4.88
N PRO A 273 16.38 -30.30 6.04
CA PRO A 273 17.34 -29.44 6.73
C PRO A 273 18.70 -29.51 6.01
N VAL A 274 18.89 -28.69 4.97
CA VAL A 274 20.12 -28.66 4.16
C VAL A 274 21.04 -27.50 4.54
N LEU A 275 20.53 -26.48 5.24
CA LEU A 275 21.32 -25.31 5.68
C LEU A 275 22.27 -25.71 6.80
N THR A 276 23.52 -26.07 6.46
CA THR A 276 24.57 -26.46 7.39
C THR A 276 25.71 -25.45 7.37
N GLY A 277 26.35 -25.20 8.50
CA GLY A 277 27.50 -24.29 8.60
C GLY A 277 27.17 -22.81 8.44
N TYR A 278 25.88 -22.41 8.52
CA TYR A 278 25.48 -21.01 8.49
C TYR A 278 25.81 -20.33 9.82
N GLU A 279 26.56 -19.23 9.76
CA GLU A 279 27.10 -18.52 10.94
C GLU A 279 26.20 -17.36 11.40
N GLY A 280 25.13 -17.05 10.66
CA GLY A 280 24.25 -15.92 10.95
C GLY A 280 23.28 -16.13 12.13
N GLY A 281 23.31 -17.27 12.82
CA GLY A 281 22.46 -17.58 13.96
C GLY A 281 20.96 -17.53 13.60
N ASP A 282 20.17 -16.78 14.36
CA ASP A 282 18.72 -16.64 14.16
C ASP A 282 18.32 -15.76 12.97
N LYS A 283 19.29 -15.12 12.29
CA LYS A 283 19.05 -14.29 11.12
C LYS A 283 18.98 -15.14 9.85
N VAL A 284 17.89 -15.85 9.71
CA VAL A 284 17.70 -16.86 8.64
C VAL A 284 16.62 -16.48 7.63
N ALA A 285 15.95 -15.33 7.79
CA ALA A 285 14.97 -14.86 6.83
C ALA A 285 15.66 -14.19 5.63
N CYS A 286 15.18 -14.48 4.43
CA CYS A 286 15.61 -13.84 3.18
C CYS A 286 14.39 -13.46 2.35
N ILE A 287 14.58 -12.60 1.35
CA ILE A 287 13.57 -12.36 0.31
C ILE A 287 14.00 -13.13 -0.94
N ALA A 288 13.08 -13.89 -1.53
CA ALA A 288 13.35 -14.58 -2.78
C ALA A 288 12.22 -14.40 -3.80
N SER A 289 12.59 -14.48 -5.07
CA SER A 289 11.72 -14.36 -6.22
C SER A 289 10.87 -15.63 -6.44
N ASP A 290 9.62 -15.42 -6.86
CA ASP A 290 8.73 -16.52 -7.29
C ASP A 290 9.26 -17.29 -8.50
N ARG A 291 10.15 -16.68 -9.30
CA ARG A 291 10.86 -17.39 -10.37
C ARG A 291 11.55 -18.65 -9.85
N ILE A 292 12.06 -18.59 -8.61
CA ILE A 292 12.70 -19.73 -7.96
C ILE A 292 11.66 -20.66 -7.34
N THR A 293 10.77 -20.11 -6.51
CA THR A 293 9.91 -20.92 -5.64
C THR A 293 8.66 -21.46 -6.34
N VAL A 294 8.13 -20.72 -7.31
CA VAL A 294 6.93 -21.06 -8.09
C VAL A 294 7.30 -21.62 -9.46
N ASP A 295 8.18 -20.94 -10.22
CA ASP A 295 8.56 -21.37 -11.55
C ASP A 295 9.63 -22.48 -11.54
N GLY A 296 10.38 -22.61 -10.44
CA GLY A 296 11.42 -23.63 -10.27
C GLY A 296 12.73 -23.32 -11.00
N MET A 297 12.97 -22.02 -11.27
CA MET A 297 14.24 -21.59 -11.86
C MET A 297 15.37 -21.69 -10.84
N PRO A 298 16.61 -21.99 -11.24
CA PRO A 298 17.76 -21.93 -10.35
C PRO A 298 18.03 -20.50 -9.90
N VAL A 299 18.73 -20.34 -8.79
CA VAL A 299 19.25 -19.03 -8.36
C VAL A 299 20.30 -18.56 -9.37
N GLY A 300 20.13 -17.38 -9.93
CA GLY A 300 21.07 -16.78 -10.89
C GLY A 300 21.73 -15.52 -10.37
N TYR A 301 21.11 -14.84 -9.40
CA TYR A 301 21.68 -13.66 -8.76
C TYR A 301 21.26 -13.58 -7.31
N LEU A 302 22.18 -13.28 -6.43
CA LEU A 302 21.87 -12.99 -5.03
C LEU A 302 22.79 -11.91 -4.49
N TYR A 303 22.25 -11.10 -3.58
CA TYR A 303 23.06 -10.11 -2.88
C TYR A 303 22.69 -10.04 -1.40
N ARG A 304 23.64 -9.57 -0.60
CA ARG A 304 23.46 -9.33 0.82
C ARG A 304 23.62 -7.86 1.14
N GLU A 305 22.69 -7.31 1.88
CA GLU A 305 22.71 -5.94 2.41
C GLU A 305 22.62 -5.97 3.94
N ALA A 306 22.99 -4.87 4.57
CA ALA A 306 22.78 -4.72 6.00
C ALA A 306 21.28 -4.64 6.28
N PRO A 307 20.70 -5.46 7.20
CA PRO A 307 19.29 -5.39 7.52
C PRO A 307 18.94 -4.04 8.15
N LEU A 308 17.79 -3.48 7.75
CA LEU A 308 17.28 -2.19 8.26
C LEU A 308 17.01 -2.21 9.77
N ASP A 309 16.54 -3.34 10.28
CA ASP A 309 16.37 -3.58 11.71
C ASP A 309 17.34 -4.70 12.15
N PRO A 310 18.38 -4.38 12.93
CA PRO A 310 19.34 -5.37 13.41
C PRO A 310 18.73 -6.43 14.34
N ASN A 311 17.52 -6.21 14.86
CA ASN A 311 16.79 -7.16 15.70
C ASN A 311 15.83 -8.06 14.91
N ALA A 312 15.63 -7.78 13.62
CA ALA A 312 14.83 -8.65 12.76
C ALA A 312 15.56 -9.97 12.44
N PRO A 313 14.83 -11.05 12.17
CA PRO A 313 15.43 -12.31 11.73
C PRO A 313 15.97 -12.25 10.28
N ASP A 314 16.02 -11.07 9.67
CA ASP A 314 16.48 -10.83 8.31
C ASP A 314 17.98 -11.07 8.19
N SER A 315 18.37 -11.97 7.31
CA SER A 315 19.78 -12.27 7.00
C SER A 315 20.43 -11.22 6.10
N GLY A 316 19.63 -10.33 5.53
CA GLY A 316 20.04 -9.38 4.49
C GLY A 316 20.13 -9.98 3.09
N TRP A 317 19.91 -11.28 2.90
CA TRP A 317 19.95 -11.89 1.59
C TRP A 317 18.69 -11.62 0.76
N ARG A 318 18.93 -11.25 -0.53
CA ARG A 318 17.93 -11.04 -1.58
C ARG A 318 18.29 -11.94 -2.74
N ILE A 319 17.39 -12.86 -3.13
CA ILE A 319 17.73 -14.00 -3.97
C ILE A 319 16.79 -14.04 -5.18
N PHE A 320 17.37 -14.09 -6.37
CA PHE A 320 16.70 -13.96 -7.66
C PHE A 320 17.14 -15.06 -8.63
N ALA A 321 16.29 -15.35 -9.62
CA ALA A 321 16.66 -16.18 -10.76
C ALA A 321 17.64 -15.46 -11.72
N GLY A 322 17.64 -14.11 -11.67
CA GLY A 322 18.56 -13.28 -12.44
C GLY A 322 18.08 -12.91 -13.85
N ASP A 323 16.85 -13.34 -14.20
CA ASP A 323 16.16 -13.06 -15.46
C ASP A 323 14.89 -12.23 -15.25
N GLU A 324 14.65 -11.73 -14.02
CA GLU A 324 13.49 -10.91 -13.70
C GLU A 324 13.52 -9.60 -14.50
N SER A 325 12.42 -9.32 -15.22
CA SER A 325 12.26 -8.05 -15.92
C SER A 325 12.05 -6.89 -14.93
N PRO A 326 12.30 -5.64 -15.33
CA PRO A 326 11.99 -4.46 -14.50
C PRO A 326 10.53 -4.44 -14.02
N ASP A 327 9.59 -4.85 -14.86
CA ASP A 327 8.16 -4.90 -14.52
C ASP A 327 7.87 -5.98 -13.46
N TYR A 328 8.52 -7.14 -13.59
CA TYR A 328 8.44 -8.20 -12.58
C TYR A 328 8.99 -7.72 -11.23
N MET A 329 10.13 -7.04 -11.24
CA MET A 329 10.76 -6.48 -10.04
C MET A 329 9.94 -5.37 -9.37
N ALA A 330 9.11 -4.66 -10.13
CA ALA A 330 8.25 -3.58 -9.61
C ALA A 330 7.06 -4.10 -8.81
N ASP A 331 6.63 -5.34 -9.00
CA ASP A 331 5.53 -5.94 -8.21
C ASP A 331 6.08 -6.75 -7.04
N ALA A 332 5.96 -6.18 -5.83
CA ALA A 332 6.36 -6.83 -4.59
C ALA A 332 5.67 -8.20 -4.36
N ALA A 333 4.57 -8.46 -5.06
CA ALA A 333 3.85 -9.72 -5.02
C ALA A 333 4.62 -10.91 -5.59
N HIS A 334 5.62 -10.65 -6.41
CA HIS A 334 6.50 -11.67 -6.97
C HIS A 334 7.60 -12.12 -6.00
N PHE A 335 7.59 -11.59 -4.77
CA PHE A 335 8.61 -11.87 -3.76
C PHE A 335 7.95 -12.23 -2.44
N GLU A 336 8.61 -13.08 -1.66
CA GLU A 336 8.19 -13.40 -0.29
C GLU A 336 9.39 -13.59 0.62
N PHE A 337 9.09 -13.52 1.93
CA PHE A 337 10.05 -13.88 2.96
C PHE A 337 10.11 -15.40 3.11
N TYR A 338 11.30 -15.94 3.01
CA TYR A 338 11.57 -17.37 3.19
C TYR A 338 12.64 -17.56 4.26
N HIS A 339 12.66 -18.75 4.86
CA HIS A 339 13.82 -19.20 5.59
C HIS A 339 14.92 -19.60 4.58
N LEU A 340 16.17 -19.23 4.81
CA LEU A 340 17.29 -19.57 3.91
C LEU A 340 17.33 -21.07 3.56
N ASN A 341 17.07 -21.95 4.54
CA ASN A 341 16.96 -23.37 4.29
C ASN A 341 15.95 -23.73 3.20
N THR A 342 14.85 -22.98 3.11
CA THR A 342 13.85 -23.21 2.06
C THR A 342 14.45 -22.97 0.69
N ILE A 343 15.15 -21.85 0.50
CA ILE A 343 15.76 -21.54 -0.80
C ILE A 343 16.90 -22.49 -1.13
N CYS A 344 17.69 -22.93 -0.14
CA CYS A 344 18.71 -23.95 -0.33
C CYS A 344 18.14 -25.32 -0.77
N ASN A 345 16.87 -25.60 -0.52
CA ASN A 345 16.20 -26.79 -1.07
C ASN A 345 15.84 -26.64 -2.56
N TYR A 346 15.70 -25.42 -3.06
CA TYR A 346 15.53 -25.16 -4.50
C TYR A 346 16.86 -25.14 -5.24
N ASP A 347 17.91 -24.62 -4.58
CA ASP A 347 19.25 -24.53 -5.16
C ASP A 347 20.30 -24.56 -4.04
N ASP A 348 20.95 -25.69 -3.87
CA ASP A 348 21.94 -25.91 -2.81
C ASP A 348 23.32 -25.30 -3.12
N SER A 349 23.56 -24.91 -4.36
CA SER A 349 24.82 -24.26 -4.77
C SER A 349 25.08 -22.91 -4.10
N ILE A 350 24.04 -22.30 -3.50
CA ILE A 350 24.18 -21.03 -2.75
C ILE A 350 24.75 -21.23 -1.34
N LEU A 351 24.76 -22.46 -0.82
CA LEU A 351 25.15 -22.73 0.59
C LEU A 351 26.51 -22.15 0.96
N GLU A 352 27.50 -22.29 0.09
CA GLU A 352 28.87 -21.80 0.31
C GLU A 352 28.97 -20.26 0.33
N LEU A 353 27.97 -19.56 -0.23
CA LEU A 353 27.96 -18.10 -0.32
C LEU A 353 27.32 -17.42 0.90
N LEU A 354 26.48 -18.15 1.64
CA LEU A 354 25.60 -17.53 2.64
C LEU A 354 26.33 -16.92 3.84
N ASN A 355 27.60 -17.27 4.06
CA ASN A 355 28.44 -16.69 5.12
C ASN A 355 29.22 -15.45 4.67
N ALA A 356 29.12 -15.04 3.39
CA ALA A 356 29.78 -13.82 2.92
C ALA A 356 29.28 -12.60 3.71
N PRO A 357 30.16 -11.70 4.16
CA PRO A 357 29.78 -10.50 4.90
C PRO A 357 29.03 -9.51 4.00
N ALA A 358 28.12 -8.72 4.58
CA ALA A 358 27.48 -7.61 3.85
C ALA A 358 28.45 -6.40 3.74
N PRO A 359 28.47 -5.67 2.60
CA PRO A 359 27.75 -5.98 1.36
C PRO A 359 28.42 -7.07 0.54
N ALA A 360 27.64 -7.91 -0.12
CA ALA A 360 28.13 -8.93 -1.06
C ALA A 360 27.11 -9.09 -2.22
N ALA A 361 27.61 -9.43 -3.40
CA ALA A 361 26.76 -9.80 -4.54
C ALA A 361 27.43 -10.91 -5.35
N PHE A 362 26.62 -11.86 -5.84
CA PHE A 362 27.08 -12.96 -6.64
C PHE A 362 26.14 -13.18 -7.81
N ARG A 363 26.72 -13.44 -8.98
CA ARG A 363 26.03 -13.82 -10.20
C ARG A 363 26.48 -15.20 -10.65
N ARG A 364 25.54 -16.02 -11.08
CA ARG A 364 25.86 -17.32 -11.65
C ARG A 364 26.61 -17.17 -12.97
N ALA A 365 27.73 -17.86 -13.08
CA ALA A 365 28.57 -17.90 -14.28
C ALA A 365 28.88 -19.38 -14.63
N GLY A 366 28.13 -19.95 -15.59
CA GLY A 366 28.18 -21.37 -15.89
C GLY A 366 27.75 -22.21 -14.68
N ASP A 367 28.55 -23.14 -14.26
CA ASP A 367 28.28 -24.00 -13.10
C ASP A 367 28.78 -23.40 -11.75
N GLY A 368 29.35 -22.20 -11.79
CA GLY A 368 29.91 -21.54 -10.58
C GLY A 368 29.33 -20.15 -10.32
N TRP A 369 29.96 -19.44 -9.39
CA TRP A 369 29.57 -18.10 -8.96
C TRP A 369 30.68 -17.09 -9.18
N GLN A 370 30.33 -15.93 -9.66
CA GLN A 370 31.22 -14.77 -9.77
C GLN A 370 30.76 -13.72 -8.77
N GLN A 371 31.68 -13.24 -7.95
CA GLN A 371 31.40 -12.10 -7.06
C GLN A 371 31.39 -10.81 -7.88
N GLU A 372 30.41 -9.97 -7.63
CA GLU A 372 30.25 -8.64 -8.22
C GLU A 372 30.55 -7.56 -7.17
N GLU A 373 31.14 -6.44 -7.59
CA GLU A 373 31.26 -5.24 -6.76
C GLU A 373 29.89 -4.56 -6.64
N ARG A 374 29.55 -4.11 -5.43
CA ARG A 374 28.26 -3.44 -5.15
C ARG A 374 28.49 -2.12 -4.39
#